data_e7b7c777278dff5487b4bc319ad9d351
#
_entry.id   e7b7c777278dff5487b4bc319ad9d351
#
_cell.length_a   1.000
_cell.length_b   1.000
_cell.length_c   1.000
_cell.angle_alpha   90.00
_cell.angle_beta   90.00
_cell.angle_gamma   90.00
#
_symmetry.space_group_name_H-M   'P 1'
#
loop_
_entity.id
_entity.type
_entity.pdbx_description
1 polymer ?
#
loop_
_entity_poly.entity_id
_entity_poly.type
_entity_poly.pdbx_seq_one_letter_code
_entity_poly.pdbx_strand_id
1 'polypeptide(L)'
;MAIIYSYPQGTPTLSDNVIGSQIDPITEENKTVQFTVGQIAAFANSYSLGYTVYTALLTQAGTAAPVATILQNTTGATFTWARTSSGTYTITASSNAFTNNKTILFFNLGEYTFTVNSPWTRTSDTVITISLGGDGRITN
;
A
#
# COMPACT_ATOMS: atom_id res chain seq x y z
N MET A 1 20.45 -11.88 40.85
CA MET A 1 19.32 -11.77 39.85
C MET A 1 19.27 -10.31 39.46
N ALA A 2 19.49 -9.97 38.18
CA ALA A 2 19.38 -8.59 37.71
C ALA A 2 17.91 -8.22 37.65
N ILE A 3 17.51 -7.11 38.29
CA ILE A 3 16.15 -6.62 38.26
C ILE A 3 15.99 -5.73 37.01
N ILE A 4 15.16 -6.14 36.07
CA ILE A 4 14.97 -5.45 34.78
C ILE A 4 14.59 -3.96 34.93
N TYR A 5 13.96 -3.57 36.05
CA TYR A 5 13.58 -2.19 36.34
C TYR A 5 14.77 -1.25 36.67
N SER A 6 15.99 -1.79 36.86
CA SER A 6 17.17 -0.98 37.15
C SER A 6 17.90 -0.48 35.90
N TYR A 7 17.48 -0.89 34.73
CA TYR A 7 18.07 -0.43 33.47
C TYR A 7 17.38 0.86 32.98
N PRO A 8 18.19 1.86 32.57
CA PRO A 8 17.62 3.07 31.99
C PRO A 8 16.83 2.74 30.71
N GLN A 9 15.71 3.42 30.51
CA GLN A 9 14.98 3.32 29.26
C GLN A 9 15.71 4.09 28.15
N GLY A 10 15.97 3.42 27.03
CA GLY A 10 16.54 4.01 25.82
C GLY A 10 15.53 4.09 24.69
N THR A 11 15.78 4.95 23.72
CA THR A 11 15.03 4.96 22.45
C THR A 11 15.70 3.97 21.50
N PRO A 12 15.03 2.89 21.06
CA PRO A 12 15.64 1.90 20.18
C PRO A 12 15.96 2.48 18.81
N THR A 13 17.09 2.05 18.24
CA THR A 13 17.51 2.33 16.87
C THR A 13 17.49 1.05 16.04
N LEU A 14 17.53 1.17 14.71
CA LEU A 14 17.48 -0.01 13.83
C LEU A 14 18.70 -0.94 13.98
N SER A 15 19.81 -0.44 14.52
CA SER A 15 21.04 -1.19 14.77
C SER A 15 21.10 -1.85 16.16
N ASP A 16 20.17 -1.52 17.06
CA ASP A 16 20.13 -2.12 18.38
C ASP A 16 19.79 -3.60 18.30
N ASN A 17 20.28 -4.36 19.28
CA ASN A 17 20.19 -5.81 19.29
C ASN A 17 19.22 -6.31 20.36
N VAL A 18 18.45 -7.32 19.98
CA VAL A 18 17.57 -8.08 20.86
C VAL A 18 18.02 -9.53 20.86
N ILE A 19 18.16 -10.12 22.04
CA ILE A 19 18.47 -11.54 22.20
C ILE A 19 17.15 -12.33 22.17
N GLY A 20 17.11 -13.37 21.35
CA GLY A 20 15.96 -14.26 21.23
C GLY A 20 16.39 -15.70 20.97
N SER A 21 15.43 -16.60 20.79
CA SER A 21 15.66 -17.97 20.35
C SER A 21 15.16 -18.16 18.91
N GLN A 22 15.89 -18.94 18.15
CA GLN A 22 15.51 -19.37 16.80
C GLN A 22 15.62 -20.90 16.72
N ILE A 23 14.65 -21.53 16.06
CA ILE A 23 14.70 -22.96 15.76
C ILE A 23 15.65 -23.16 14.58
N ASP A 24 16.66 -24.02 14.75
CA ASP A 24 17.51 -24.43 13.64
C ASP A 24 16.70 -25.30 12.67
N PRO A 25 16.60 -24.93 11.37
CA PRO A 25 15.77 -25.66 10.42
C PRO A 25 16.29 -27.06 10.07
N ILE A 26 17.52 -27.41 10.47
CA ILE A 26 18.15 -28.72 10.20
C ILE A 26 18.07 -29.63 11.41
N THR A 27 18.40 -29.11 12.61
CA THR A 27 18.47 -29.90 13.84
C THR A 27 17.21 -29.84 14.68
N GLU A 28 16.28 -28.92 14.34
CA GLU A 28 15.06 -28.61 15.12
C GLU A 28 15.31 -28.16 16.55
N GLU A 29 16.55 -27.84 16.90
CA GLU A 29 16.95 -27.37 18.22
C GLU A 29 16.84 -25.86 18.35
N ASN A 30 16.54 -25.37 19.55
CA ASN A 30 16.54 -23.95 19.85
C ASN A 30 17.98 -23.43 20.00
N LYS A 31 18.30 -22.39 19.23
CA LYS A 31 19.55 -21.62 19.33
C LYS A 31 19.28 -20.24 19.89
N THR A 32 20.11 -19.80 20.84
CA THR A 32 20.12 -18.39 21.24
C THR A 32 20.78 -17.56 20.13
N VAL A 33 20.07 -16.58 19.63
CA VAL A 33 20.52 -15.71 18.52
C VAL A 33 20.28 -14.25 18.87
N GLN A 34 20.95 -13.38 18.14
CA GLN A 34 20.81 -11.95 18.25
C GLN A 34 20.16 -11.43 16.97
N PHE A 35 19.11 -10.64 17.11
CA PHE A 35 18.44 -9.94 16.01
C PHE A 35 18.62 -8.44 16.17
N THR A 36 18.82 -7.72 15.08
CA THR A 36 18.71 -6.28 15.13
C THR A 36 17.23 -5.86 15.15
N VAL A 37 16.94 -4.71 15.73
CA VAL A 37 15.59 -4.11 15.66
C VAL A 37 15.15 -3.93 14.20
N GLY A 38 16.10 -3.59 13.31
CA GLY A 38 15.83 -3.50 11.87
C GLY A 38 15.40 -4.82 11.24
N GLN A 39 16.03 -5.95 11.62
CA GLN A 39 15.62 -7.29 11.14
C GLN A 39 14.22 -7.66 11.62
N ILE A 40 13.88 -7.36 12.88
CA ILE A 40 12.55 -7.61 13.43
C ILE A 40 11.50 -6.73 12.71
N ALA A 41 11.79 -5.45 12.48
CA ALA A 41 10.92 -4.54 11.75
C ALA A 41 10.71 -5.00 10.29
N ALA A 42 11.77 -5.44 9.61
CA ALA A 42 11.68 -5.98 8.25
C ALA A 42 10.84 -7.26 8.21
N PHE A 43 11.01 -8.17 9.18
CA PHE A 43 10.19 -9.37 9.31
C PHE A 43 8.72 -9.02 9.56
N ALA A 44 8.43 -8.11 10.48
CA ALA A 44 7.07 -7.64 10.75
C ALA A 44 6.40 -7.01 9.51
N ASN A 45 7.16 -6.25 8.71
CA ASN A 45 6.67 -5.69 7.45
C ASN A 45 6.49 -6.74 6.35
N SER A 46 7.28 -7.83 6.36
CA SER A 46 7.13 -8.94 5.41
C SER A 46 5.93 -9.84 5.73
N TYR A 47 5.51 -9.87 6.98
CA TYR A 47 4.26 -10.50 7.40
C TYR A 47 3.09 -9.60 7.02
N SER A 48 2.93 -9.44 5.71
CA SER A 48 1.90 -8.64 5.08
C SER A 48 0.51 -9.11 5.52
N LEU A 49 -0.41 -8.17 5.64
CA LEU A 49 -1.84 -8.38 5.92
C LEU A 49 -2.57 -9.28 4.90
N GLY A 50 -1.85 -10.00 4.04
CA GLY A 50 -2.42 -10.86 3.00
C GLY A 50 -3.00 -10.09 1.79
N TYR A 51 -2.83 -8.78 1.75
CA TYR A 51 -3.19 -7.92 0.61
C TYR A 51 -2.15 -6.82 0.38
N THR A 52 -2.08 -6.32 -0.83
CA THR A 52 -1.23 -5.18 -1.20
C THR A 52 -2.07 -3.91 -1.28
N VAL A 53 -1.45 -2.77 -1.01
CA VAL A 53 -2.11 -1.46 -0.95
C VAL A 53 -1.41 -0.48 -1.90
N TYR A 54 -2.21 0.27 -2.64
CA TYR A 54 -1.81 1.51 -3.30
C TYR A 54 -2.72 2.63 -2.81
N THR A 55 -2.14 3.65 -2.21
CA THR A 55 -2.85 4.83 -1.71
C THR A 55 -2.20 6.08 -2.27
N ALA A 56 -2.98 6.95 -2.87
CA ALA A 56 -2.51 8.20 -3.45
C ALA A 56 -3.55 9.32 -3.32
N LEU A 57 -3.06 10.55 -3.22
CA LEU A 57 -3.85 11.75 -3.45
C LEU A 57 -3.73 12.13 -4.92
N LEU A 58 -4.84 12.46 -5.55
CA LEU A 58 -4.89 12.85 -6.95
C LEU A 58 -5.20 14.34 -7.07
N THR A 59 -4.46 15.02 -7.91
CA THR A 59 -4.76 16.40 -8.32
C THR A 59 -4.89 16.45 -9.84
N GLN A 60 -5.76 17.33 -10.35
CA GLN A 60 -5.96 17.48 -11.78
C GLN A 60 -6.09 18.95 -12.16
N ALA A 61 -5.30 19.40 -13.13
CA ALA A 61 -5.41 20.72 -13.72
C ALA A 61 -6.24 20.67 -15.03
N GLY A 62 -7.42 21.25 -15.02
CA GLY A 62 -8.28 21.32 -16.19
C GLY A 62 -8.63 19.95 -16.79
N THR A 63 -8.21 19.69 -18.02
CA THR A 63 -8.45 18.42 -18.74
C THR A 63 -7.22 17.52 -18.81
N ALA A 64 -6.15 17.88 -18.11
CA ALA A 64 -4.91 17.10 -18.05
C ALA A 64 -5.13 15.73 -17.36
N ALA A 65 -4.17 14.83 -17.52
CA ALA A 65 -4.14 13.59 -16.73
C ALA A 65 -3.99 13.92 -15.23
N PRO A 66 -4.60 13.15 -14.34
CA PRO A 66 -4.38 13.30 -12.91
C PRO A 66 -2.91 13.07 -12.53
N VAL A 67 -2.43 13.86 -11.58
CA VAL A 67 -1.11 13.67 -10.96
C VAL A 67 -1.31 13.03 -9.59
N ALA A 68 -0.61 11.92 -9.34
CA ALA A 68 -0.71 11.18 -8.10
C ALA A 68 0.43 11.54 -7.14
N THR A 69 0.09 11.94 -5.92
CA THR A 69 1.01 11.96 -4.78
C THR A 69 0.84 10.66 -4.02
N ILE A 70 1.80 9.75 -4.15
CA ILE A 70 1.73 8.40 -3.56
C ILE A 70 1.97 8.50 -2.06
N LEU A 71 1.02 8.02 -1.25
CA LEU A 71 1.14 7.91 0.20
C LEU A 71 1.67 6.53 0.62
N GLN A 72 1.23 5.47 -0.07
CA GLN A 72 1.68 4.11 0.19
C GLN A 72 1.59 3.28 -1.10
N ASN A 73 2.58 2.44 -1.33
CA ASN A 73 2.56 1.45 -2.41
C ASN A 73 3.32 0.19 -1.99
N THR A 74 2.58 -0.87 -1.70
CA THR A 74 3.14 -2.20 -1.35
C THR A 74 2.93 -3.23 -2.47
N THR A 75 2.41 -2.80 -3.63
CA THR A 75 2.08 -3.70 -4.75
C THR A 75 3.30 -4.14 -5.56
N GLY A 76 4.42 -3.41 -5.46
CA GLY A 76 5.60 -3.59 -6.32
C GLY A 76 5.44 -3.07 -7.75
N ALA A 77 4.23 -2.61 -8.14
CA ALA A 77 3.96 -1.99 -9.44
C ALA A 77 4.07 -0.47 -9.36
N THR A 78 4.39 0.18 -10.48
CA THR A 78 4.18 1.63 -10.66
C THR A 78 2.83 1.87 -11.32
N PHE A 79 2.19 3.02 -11.01
CA PHE A 79 0.86 3.35 -11.51
C PHE A 79 0.88 4.64 -12.32
N THR A 80 0.24 4.60 -13.48
CA THR A 80 0.05 5.75 -14.36
C THR A 80 -1.43 6.08 -14.45
N TRP A 81 -1.78 7.33 -14.23
CA TRP A 81 -3.14 7.84 -14.36
C TRP A 81 -3.33 8.56 -15.68
N ALA A 82 -4.45 8.34 -16.33
CA ALA A 82 -4.84 9.03 -17.56
C ALA A 82 -6.31 9.45 -17.50
N ARG A 83 -6.63 10.56 -18.15
CA ARG A 83 -8.00 10.98 -18.45
C ARG A 83 -8.28 10.58 -19.90
N THR A 84 -9.24 9.70 -20.11
CA THR A 84 -9.59 9.20 -21.44
C THR A 84 -10.71 10.02 -22.09
N SER A 85 -11.64 10.53 -21.27
CA SER A 85 -12.69 11.44 -21.71
C SER A 85 -13.22 12.26 -20.52
N SER A 86 -14.23 13.09 -20.73
CA SER A 86 -14.90 13.79 -19.61
C SER A 86 -15.47 12.77 -18.64
N GLY A 87 -15.09 12.89 -17.35
CA GLY A 87 -15.52 11.99 -16.28
C GLY A 87 -14.98 10.56 -16.37
N THR A 88 -14.10 10.23 -17.32
CA THR A 88 -13.54 8.87 -17.47
C THR A 88 -12.03 8.89 -17.33
N TYR A 89 -11.55 8.02 -16.44
CA TYR A 89 -10.14 7.91 -16.09
C TYR A 89 -9.68 6.46 -16.13
N THR A 90 -8.40 6.26 -16.35
CA THR A 90 -7.77 4.95 -16.22
C THR A 90 -6.60 5.02 -15.27
N ILE A 91 -6.42 3.99 -14.48
CA ILE A 91 -5.19 3.69 -13.75
C ILE A 91 -4.56 2.45 -14.39
N THR A 92 -3.32 2.58 -14.82
CA THR A 92 -2.54 1.49 -15.42
C THR A 92 -1.36 1.14 -14.53
N ALA A 93 -1.28 -0.13 -14.14
CA ALA A 93 -0.16 -0.68 -13.39
C ALA A 93 0.91 -1.24 -14.33
N SER A 94 2.18 -1.13 -13.97
CA SER A 94 3.32 -1.67 -14.74
C SER A 94 3.41 -3.21 -14.71
N SER A 95 2.69 -3.86 -13.79
CA SER A 95 2.60 -5.32 -13.66
C SER A 95 1.21 -5.70 -13.14
N ASN A 96 0.89 -7.01 -13.08
CA ASN A 96 -0.40 -7.50 -12.62
C ASN A 96 -0.65 -7.12 -11.16
N ALA A 97 -1.42 -6.04 -10.94
CA ALA A 97 -1.80 -5.51 -9.64
C ALA A 97 -3.30 -5.67 -9.34
N PHE A 98 -4.13 -5.84 -10.36
CA PHE A 98 -5.58 -5.89 -10.24
C PHE A 98 -6.12 -7.30 -10.49
N THR A 99 -5.95 -8.19 -9.50
CA THR A 99 -6.45 -9.57 -9.61
C THR A 99 -7.98 -9.61 -9.61
N ASN A 100 -8.56 -10.42 -10.48
CA ASN A 100 -10.01 -10.60 -10.55
C ASN A 100 -10.58 -11.09 -9.22
N ASN A 101 -11.70 -10.52 -8.78
CA ASN A 101 -12.40 -10.79 -7.52
C ASN A 101 -11.56 -10.57 -6.24
N LYS A 102 -10.39 -9.92 -6.34
CA LYS A 102 -9.49 -9.62 -5.20
C LYS A 102 -9.09 -8.15 -5.15
N THR A 103 -9.62 -7.31 -6.04
CA THR A 103 -9.33 -5.89 -6.09
C THR A 103 -10.49 -5.10 -5.51
N ILE A 104 -10.20 -4.20 -4.59
CA ILE A 104 -11.15 -3.25 -4.02
C ILE A 104 -10.61 -1.85 -4.29
N LEU A 105 -11.47 -0.95 -4.74
CA LEU A 105 -11.14 0.43 -4.96
C LEU A 105 -12.03 1.33 -4.10
N PHE A 106 -11.40 2.16 -3.28
CA PHE A 106 -12.06 3.21 -2.54
C PHE A 106 -11.56 4.54 -3.03
N PHE A 107 -12.47 5.47 -3.31
CA PHE A 107 -12.07 6.86 -3.51
C PHE A 107 -13.13 7.82 -3.00
N ASN A 108 -12.64 8.95 -2.56
CA ASN A 108 -13.42 10.08 -2.12
C ASN A 108 -13.19 11.24 -3.09
N LEU A 109 -14.25 11.85 -3.58
CA LEU A 109 -14.24 13.00 -4.48
C LEU A 109 -14.70 14.29 -3.77
N GLY A 110 -14.59 14.36 -2.45
CA GLY A 110 -15.06 15.51 -1.70
C GLY A 110 -16.58 15.65 -1.78
N GLU A 111 -17.07 16.82 -2.23
CA GLU A 111 -18.51 17.14 -2.25
C GLU A 111 -19.29 16.54 -3.43
N TYR A 112 -18.67 15.73 -4.28
CA TYR A 112 -19.36 15.16 -5.45
C TYR A 112 -20.29 14.01 -5.09
N THR A 113 -21.54 14.11 -5.50
CA THR A 113 -22.53 13.04 -5.40
C THR A 113 -22.43 12.14 -6.63
N PHE A 114 -22.12 10.86 -6.43
CA PHE A 114 -22.13 9.87 -7.51
C PHE A 114 -23.56 9.55 -7.95
N THR A 115 -23.81 9.60 -9.23
CA THR A 115 -25.09 9.19 -9.83
C THR A 115 -25.04 7.76 -10.41
N VAL A 116 -23.90 7.06 -10.25
CA VAL A 116 -23.67 5.72 -10.81
C VAL A 116 -23.44 4.68 -9.72
N ASN A 117 -24.00 3.48 -9.89
CA ASN A 117 -23.93 2.40 -8.90
C ASN A 117 -22.53 1.76 -8.75
N SER A 118 -21.68 1.90 -9.76
CA SER A 118 -20.30 1.39 -9.72
C SER A 118 -19.41 2.32 -10.51
N PRO A 119 -18.66 3.20 -9.82
CA PRO A 119 -17.84 4.21 -10.48
C PRO A 119 -16.54 3.63 -11.07
N TRP A 120 -16.31 2.34 -11.02
CA TRP A 120 -15.11 1.72 -11.57
C TRP A 120 -15.36 0.31 -12.11
N THR A 121 -14.53 -0.07 -13.07
CA THR A 121 -14.54 -1.40 -13.69
C THR A 121 -13.09 -1.89 -13.83
N ARG A 122 -12.84 -3.13 -13.45
CA ARG A 122 -11.58 -3.78 -13.74
C ARG A 122 -11.57 -4.17 -15.22
N THR A 123 -10.71 -3.52 -16.00
CA THR A 123 -10.58 -3.78 -17.45
C THR A 123 -9.63 -4.95 -17.71
N SER A 124 -8.53 -5.06 -16.93
CA SER A 124 -7.56 -6.15 -17.00
C SER A 124 -6.82 -6.31 -15.67
N ASP A 125 -5.84 -7.23 -15.61
CA ASP A 125 -4.95 -7.36 -14.43
C ASP A 125 -4.06 -6.14 -14.22
N THR A 126 -3.94 -5.29 -15.23
CA THR A 126 -3.11 -4.07 -15.19
C THR A 126 -3.91 -2.78 -15.35
N VAL A 127 -5.22 -2.82 -15.65
CA VAL A 127 -6.01 -1.61 -15.92
C VAL A 127 -7.33 -1.61 -15.18
N ILE A 128 -7.60 -0.51 -14.50
CA ILE A 128 -8.92 -0.14 -13.97
C ILE A 128 -9.40 1.11 -14.71
N THR A 129 -10.67 1.11 -15.11
CA THR A 129 -11.39 2.27 -15.63
C THR A 129 -12.32 2.82 -14.56
N ILE A 130 -12.32 4.14 -14.39
CA ILE A 130 -13.14 4.87 -13.43
C ILE A 130 -14.04 5.81 -14.21
N SER A 131 -15.35 5.75 -13.95
CA SER A 131 -16.36 6.57 -14.61
C SER A 131 -17.13 7.38 -13.55
N LEU A 132 -16.90 8.69 -13.51
CA LEU A 132 -17.47 9.56 -12.49
C LEU A 132 -18.82 10.17 -12.88
N GLY A 133 -19.30 9.94 -14.09
CA GLY A 133 -20.55 10.55 -14.60
C GLY A 133 -20.48 12.08 -14.72
N GLY A 134 -21.19 12.66 -15.70
CA GLY A 134 -21.22 14.12 -15.91
C GLY A 134 -19.86 14.73 -16.23
N ASP A 135 -19.65 15.97 -15.82
CA ASP A 135 -18.38 16.70 -15.96
C ASP A 135 -17.30 16.27 -14.96
N GLY A 136 -17.47 15.11 -14.30
CA GLY A 136 -16.66 14.66 -13.17
C GLY A 136 -15.17 14.96 -13.33
N ARG A 137 -14.74 16.05 -12.70
CA ARG A 137 -13.34 16.44 -12.59
C ARG A 137 -12.84 16.01 -11.21
N ILE A 138 -11.65 15.48 -11.15
CA ILE A 138 -10.97 15.30 -9.87
C ILE A 138 -10.50 16.71 -9.47
N THR A 139 -11.23 17.33 -8.53
CA THR A 139 -10.85 18.63 -7.95
C THR A 139 -10.51 18.42 -6.50
N ASN A 140 -9.39 19.01 -6.08
CA ASN A 140 -9.08 19.23 -4.68
C ASN A 140 -9.65 20.56 -4.26
#